data_a6b8e6535b1627bac65c41cdedb038f1
#
_entry.id   a6b8e6535b1627bac65c41cdedb038f1
#
_cell.length_a   1.000
_cell.length_b   1.000
_cell.length_c   1.000
_cell.angle_alpha   90.00
_cell.angle_beta   90.00
_cell.angle_gamma   90.00
#
_symmetry.space_group_name_H-M   'P 1'
#
loop_
_entity.id
_entity.type
_entity.pdbx_description
1 polymer ?
#
loop_
_entity_poly.entity_id
_entity_poly.type
_entity_poly.pdbx_seq_one_letter_code
_entity_poly.pdbx_strand_id
1 'polypeptide(L)'
;MKTDIIPILESINGLANLEEICSFSERIQIISFGSHDLAKSINLKISQDEKEILEFRKNIVNKSKNINNPIDTSYLNFKDLNGFEKSCNFVKKLGFGGKACIHPDQVKISNKIF
;
A
#
# COMPACT_ATOMS: atom_id res chain seq x y z
N MET A 1 -1.56 6.37 27.35
CA MET A 1 -1.70 5.52 26.14
C MET A 1 -1.61 6.39 24.89
N LYS A 2 -0.75 6.04 23.96
CA LYS A 2 -0.62 6.74 22.67
C LYS A 2 -1.35 5.97 21.60
N THR A 3 -2.21 6.63 20.84
CA THR A 3 -2.86 6.03 19.69
C THR A 3 -1.92 6.10 18.49
N ASP A 4 -1.70 4.98 17.82
CA ASP A 4 -0.92 4.98 16.59
C ASP A 4 -1.70 5.63 15.45
N ILE A 5 -0.97 6.25 14.53
CA ILE A 5 -1.53 6.89 13.34
C ILE A 5 -1.00 6.17 12.12
N ILE A 6 -1.89 5.76 11.23
CA ILE A 6 -1.51 5.15 9.95
C ILE A 6 -1.88 6.14 8.84
N PRO A 7 -0.92 6.93 8.34
CA PRO A 7 -1.19 7.81 7.20
C PRO A 7 -1.46 7.00 5.94
N ILE A 8 -2.43 7.46 5.15
CA ILE A 8 -2.72 6.89 3.85
C ILE A 8 -2.14 7.81 2.78
N LEU A 9 -1.22 7.28 1.99
CA LEU A 9 -0.60 8.03 0.89
C LEU A 9 -1.45 7.88 -0.36
N GLU A 10 -2.19 8.91 -0.69
CA GLU A 10 -3.16 8.89 -1.79
C GLU A 10 -3.15 10.16 -2.66
N SER A 11 -2.03 10.90 -2.60
CA SER A 11 -1.83 12.08 -3.42
C SER A 11 -0.35 12.23 -3.78
N ILE A 12 -0.09 12.99 -4.85
CA ILE A 12 1.29 13.32 -5.25
C ILE A 12 2.00 14.11 -4.15
N ASN A 13 1.30 15.03 -3.50
CA ASN A 13 1.88 15.80 -2.40
C ASN A 13 2.26 14.91 -1.21
N GLY A 14 1.42 13.93 -0.87
CA GLY A 14 1.73 12.96 0.17
C GLY A 14 2.98 12.15 -0.16
N LEU A 15 3.09 11.69 -1.40
CA LEU A 15 4.28 10.95 -1.85
C LEU A 15 5.54 11.82 -1.85
N ALA A 16 5.41 13.08 -2.23
CA ALA A 16 6.56 14.01 -2.22
C ALA A 16 7.07 14.28 -0.80
N ASN A 17 6.19 14.24 0.20
CA ASN A 17 6.52 14.49 1.59
C ASN A 17 6.65 13.21 2.42
N LEU A 18 6.81 12.06 1.79
CA LEU A 18 6.76 10.76 2.44
C LEU A 18 7.81 10.60 3.56
N GLU A 19 9.05 11.01 3.31
CA GLU A 19 10.11 10.90 4.31
C GLU A 19 9.82 11.77 5.54
N GLU A 20 9.31 12.96 5.34
CA GLU A 20 8.90 13.85 6.44
C GLU A 20 7.74 13.24 7.23
N ILE A 21 6.75 12.65 6.53
CA ILE A 21 5.62 11.99 7.17
C ILE A 21 6.10 10.84 8.05
N CYS A 22 6.98 9.99 7.54
CA CYS A 22 7.50 8.84 8.27
C CYS A 22 8.30 9.22 9.51
N SER A 23 8.87 10.40 9.57
CA SER A 23 9.68 10.87 10.69
C SER A 23 8.98 11.92 11.55
N PHE A 24 7.75 12.28 11.24
CA PHE A 24 7.03 13.36 11.90
C PHE A 24 6.71 13.08 13.36
N SER A 25 6.38 11.85 13.71
CA SER A 25 5.97 11.47 15.07
C SER A 25 6.25 10.00 15.35
N GLU A 26 6.57 9.68 16.60
CA GLU A 26 6.70 8.30 17.07
C GLU A 26 5.39 7.50 16.94
N ARG A 27 4.26 8.18 16.80
CA ARG A 27 2.95 7.55 16.61
C ARG A 27 2.77 7.02 15.20
N ILE A 28 3.66 7.36 14.26
CA ILE A 28 3.63 6.89 12.86
C ILE A 28 4.68 5.80 12.72
N GLN A 29 4.24 4.54 12.81
CA GLN A 29 5.10 3.37 12.71
C GLN A 29 4.84 2.55 11.45
N ILE A 30 3.80 2.89 10.70
CA ILE A 30 3.42 2.22 9.47
C ILE A 30 2.65 3.19 8.60
N ILE A 31 2.79 3.07 7.28
CA ILE A 31 2.02 3.85 6.31
C ILE A 31 1.24 2.92 5.40
N SER A 32 0.19 3.44 4.78
CA SER A 32 -0.64 2.69 3.84
C SER A 32 -0.70 3.40 2.50
N PHE A 33 -0.74 2.64 1.41
CA PHE A 33 -0.83 3.18 0.06
C PHE A 33 -2.28 3.18 -0.41
N GLY A 34 -2.77 4.33 -0.86
CA GLY A 34 -4.10 4.49 -1.44
C GLY A 34 -4.02 4.78 -2.94
N SER A 35 -3.73 3.74 -3.73
CA SER A 35 -3.47 3.92 -5.17
C SER A 35 -4.68 4.38 -5.96
N HIS A 36 -5.90 4.00 -5.54
CA HIS A 36 -7.11 4.31 -6.30
C HIS A 36 -7.44 5.80 -6.24
N ASP A 37 -7.33 6.41 -5.07
CA ASP A 37 -7.53 7.86 -4.93
C ASP A 37 -6.39 8.64 -5.56
N LEU A 38 -5.15 8.15 -5.45
CA LEU A 38 -4.01 8.75 -6.15
C LEU A 38 -4.25 8.76 -7.66
N ALA A 39 -4.60 7.61 -8.23
CA ALA A 39 -4.85 7.48 -9.66
C ALA A 39 -5.96 8.41 -10.13
N LYS A 40 -7.02 8.52 -9.35
CA LYS A 40 -8.14 9.41 -9.65
C LYS A 40 -7.69 10.87 -9.67
N SER A 41 -6.83 11.27 -8.75
CA SER A 41 -6.35 12.66 -8.65
C SER A 41 -5.46 13.07 -9.82
N ILE A 42 -4.82 12.13 -10.49
CA ILE A 42 -3.91 12.39 -11.63
C ILE A 42 -4.43 11.83 -12.96
N ASN A 43 -5.69 11.43 -13.02
CA ASN A 43 -6.32 10.83 -14.19
C ASN A 43 -5.57 9.61 -14.75
N LEU A 44 -5.00 8.79 -13.85
CA LEU A 44 -4.29 7.58 -14.22
C LEU A 44 -5.28 6.40 -14.22
N LYS A 45 -5.29 5.61 -15.30
CA LYS A 45 -6.01 4.35 -15.35
C LYS A 45 -5.09 3.21 -14.91
N ILE A 46 -5.53 2.45 -13.90
CA ILE A 46 -4.78 1.30 -13.42
C ILE A 46 -5.29 0.06 -14.16
N SER A 47 -4.39 -0.61 -14.89
CA SER A 47 -4.71 -1.85 -15.60
C SER A 47 -4.74 -3.04 -14.62
N GLN A 48 -5.20 -4.19 -15.14
CA GLN A 48 -5.35 -5.41 -14.33
C GLN A 48 -4.04 -5.86 -13.66
N ASP A 49 -2.92 -5.70 -14.35
CA ASP A 49 -1.60 -6.07 -13.81
C ASP A 49 -0.98 -4.96 -12.94
N GLU A 50 -1.67 -3.84 -12.77
CA GLU A 50 -1.27 -2.73 -11.89
C GLU A 50 0.12 -2.16 -12.20
N LYS A 51 0.61 -2.31 -13.43
CA LYS A 51 1.96 -1.86 -13.82
C LYS A 51 2.16 -0.35 -13.67
N GLU A 52 1.07 0.43 -13.81
CA GLU A 52 1.13 1.89 -13.75
C GLU A 52 1.50 2.41 -12.36
N ILE A 53 1.27 1.63 -11.32
CA ILE A 53 1.56 2.05 -9.94
C ILE A 53 2.84 1.42 -9.38
N LEU A 54 3.60 0.69 -10.20
CA LEU A 54 4.83 0.02 -9.75
C LEU A 54 5.87 1.01 -9.21
N GLU A 55 6.10 2.10 -9.90
CA GLU A 55 7.08 3.10 -9.45
C GLU A 55 6.67 3.78 -8.14
N PHE A 56 5.39 4.02 -7.95
CA PHE A 56 4.87 4.54 -6.68
C PHE A 56 5.12 3.53 -5.55
N ARG A 57 4.86 2.25 -5.79
CA ARG A 57 5.11 1.19 -4.82
C ARG A 57 6.59 1.12 -4.42
N LYS A 58 7.49 1.14 -5.39
CA LYS A 58 8.93 1.12 -5.14
C LYS A 58 9.38 2.33 -4.32
N ASN A 59 8.86 3.50 -4.65
CA ASN A 59 9.18 4.73 -3.94
C ASN A 59 8.72 4.66 -2.47
N ILE A 60 7.51 4.17 -2.23
CA ILE A 60 6.96 4.02 -0.88
C ILE A 60 7.83 3.08 -0.04
N VAL A 61 8.16 1.92 -0.56
CA VAL A 61 9.01 0.96 0.16
C VAL A 61 10.39 1.55 0.45
N ASN A 62 10.97 2.21 -0.55
CA ASN A 62 12.32 2.76 -0.41
C ASN A 62 12.40 3.89 0.62
N LYS A 63 11.41 4.75 0.67
CA LYS A 63 11.41 5.93 1.54
C LYS A 63 10.83 5.71 2.93
N SER A 64 10.25 4.54 3.19
CA SER A 64 9.67 4.21 4.50
C SER A 64 10.52 3.23 5.32
N LYS A 65 11.79 3.06 4.99
CA LYS A 65 12.66 2.07 5.63
C LYS A 65 12.96 2.33 7.10
N ASN A 66 12.74 3.54 7.58
CA ASN A 66 12.94 3.90 8.98
C ASN A 66 11.79 3.50 9.89
N ILE A 67 10.68 3.01 9.32
CA ILE A 67 9.52 2.51 10.06
C ILE A 67 9.17 1.10 9.56
N ASN A 68 8.06 0.54 10.04
CA ASN A 68 7.63 -0.81 9.63
C ASN A 68 7.26 -0.84 8.14
N ASN A 69 7.33 -2.03 7.55
CA ASN A 69 6.99 -2.23 6.15
C ASN A 69 5.57 -1.74 5.85
N PRO A 70 5.36 -1.01 4.74
CA PRO A 70 4.08 -0.39 4.45
C PRO A 70 2.99 -1.40 4.08
N ILE A 71 1.74 -0.94 4.16
CA ILE A 71 0.56 -1.69 3.73
C ILE A 71 0.23 -1.28 2.30
N ASP A 72 0.11 -2.26 1.41
CA ASP A 72 -0.25 -2.00 0.01
C ASP A 72 -1.75 -1.72 -0.14
N THR A 73 -2.09 -1.08 -1.23
CA THR A 73 -3.45 -0.71 -1.62
C THR A 73 -4.36 -1.94 -1.81
N SER A 74 -5.68 -1.73 -1.71
CA SER A 74 -6.65 -2.80 -1.90
C SER A 74 -6.74 -3.27 -3.36
N TYR A 75 -7.12 -4.54 -3.55
CA TYR A 75 -7.37 -5.14 -4.85
C TYR A 75 -8.88 -5.18 -5.06
N LEU A 76 -9.40 -4.32 -5.94
CA LEU A 76 -10.83 -4.06 -6.03
C LEU A 76 -11.65 -5.22 -6.59
N ASN A 77 -11.07 -6.03 -7.49
CA ASN A 77 -11.78 -7.19 -8.02
C ASN A 77 -11.75 -8.35 -7.01
N PHE A 78 -12.58 -8.26 -5.98
CA PHE A 78 -12.58 -9.21 -4.87
C PHE A 78 -13.01 -10.63 -5.28
N LYS A 79 -13.59 -10.81 -6.46
CA LYS A 79 -13.96 -12.13 -7.00
C LYS A 79 -12.75 -12.84 -7.60
N ASP A 80 -11.71 -12.11 -7.99
CA ASP A 80 -10.50 -12.67 -8.58
C ASP A 80 -9.48 -12.98 -7.48
N LEU A 81 -9.67 -14.10 -6.79
CA LEU A 81 -8.78 -14.48 -5.69
C LEU A 81 -7.37 -14.87 -6.17
N ASN A 82 -7.26 -15.43 -7.37
CA ASN A 82 -5.95 -15.76 -7.95
C ASN A 82 -5.15 -14.50 -8.25
N GLY A 83 -5.78 -13.47 -8.81
CA GLY A 83 -5.15 -12.18 -9.05
C GLY A 83 -4.74 -11.50 -7.76
N PHE A 84 -5.59 -11.58 -6.73
CA PHE A 84 -5.27 -11.04 -5.41
C PHE A 84 -4.04 -11.72 -4.81
N GLU A 85 -3.97 -13.04 -4.87
CA GLU A 85 -2.83 -13.81 -4.35
C GLU A 85 -1.54 -13.43 -5.06
N LYS A 86 -1.59 -13.32 -6.40
CA LYS A 86 -0.43 -12.89 -7.20
C LYS A 86 0.03 -11.48 -6.78
N SER A 87 -0.92 -10.57 -6.58
CA SER A 87 -0.62 -9.22 -6.14
C SER A 87 0.04 -9.21 -4.75
N CYS A 88 -0.48 -10.00 -3.81
CA CYS A 88 0.10 -10.13 -2.47
C CYS A 88 1.55 -10.62 -2.52
N ASN A 89 1.80 -11.69 -3.28
CA ASN A 89 3.15 -12.24 -3.42
C ASN A 89 4.11 -11.23 -4.07
N PHE A 90 3.64 -10.53 -5.08
CA PHE A 90 4.44 -9.54 -5.78
C PHE A 90 4.85 -8.39 -4.84
N VAL A 91 3.90 -7.81 -4.13
CA VAL A 91 4.20 -6.66 -3.25
C VAL A 91 4.99 -7.06 -2.02
N LYS A 92 4.81 -8.29 -1.53
CA LYS A 92 5.67 -8.82 -0.46
C LYS A 92 7.13 -8.84 -0.91
N LYS A 93 7.41 -9.27 -2.12
CA LYS A 93 8.77 -9.26 -2.68
C LYS A 93 9.32 -7.86 -2.84
N LEU A 94 8.47 -6.87 -3.10
CA LEU A 94 8.88 -5.47 -3.16
C LEU A 94 9.25 -4.90 -1.79
N GLY A 95 8.70 -5.46 -0.71
CA GLY A 95 8.96 -4.99 0.64
C GLY A 95 7.74 -4.52 1.42
N PHE A 96 6.53 -4.72 0.89
CA PHE A 96 5.31 -4.44 1.66
C PHE A 96 5.12 -5.48 2.76
N GLY A 97 4.55 -5.07 3.89
CA GLY A 97 4.31 -5.93 5.04
C GLY A 97 2.86 -6.37 5.19
N GLY A 98 1.99 -5.90 4.33
CA GLY A 98 0.57 -6.24 4.37
C GLY A 98 -0.15 -5.69 3.16
N LYS A 99 -1.44 -6.02 3.06
CA LYS A 99 -2.30 -5.56 1.98
C LYS A 99 -3.69 -5.26 2.53
N ALA A 100 -4.24 -4.11 2.17
CA ALA A 100 -5.60 -3.77 2.54
C ALA A 100 -6.59 -4.75 1.88
N CYS A 101 -7.55 -5.23 2.66
CA CYS A 101 -8.55 -6.17 2.19
C CYS A 101 -9.94 -5.53 2.21
N ILE A 102 -10.73 -5.79 1.18
CA ILE A 102 -12.11 -5.30 1.06
C ILE A 102 -13.14 -6.43 1.11
N HIS A 103 -12.70 -7.67 1.30
CA HIS A 103 -13.56 -8.85 1.37
C HIS A 103 -12.96 -9.89 2.31
N PRO A 104 -13.80 -10.62 3.10
CA PRO A 104 -13.28 -11.65 4.02
C PRO A 104 -12.41 -12.74 3.37
N ASP A 105 -12.72 -13.11 2.13
CA ASP A 105 -11.95 -14.14 1.42
C ASP A 105 -10.51 -13.68 1.14
N GLN A 106 -10.30 -12.38 0.99
CA GLN A 106 -8.96 -11.81 0.82
C GLN A 106 -8.14 -11.90 2.11
N VAL A 107 -8.78 -11.78 3.27
CA VAL A 107 -8.08 -11.80 4.57
C VAL A 107 -7.35 -13.13 4.76
N LYS A 108 -7.98 -14.24 4.41
CA LYS A 108 -7.38 -15.57 4.55
C LYS A 108 -6.11 -15.70 3.72
N ILE A 109 -6.13 -15.20 2.49
CA ILE A 109 -4.98 -15.24 1.58
C ILE A 109 -3.88 -14.32 2.08
N SER A 110 -4.23 -13.10 2.45
CA SER A 110 -3.27 -12.12 2.97
C SER A 110 -2.56 -12.65 4.21
N ASN A 111 -3.28 -13.26 5.15
CA ASN A 111 -2.70 -13.79 6.37
C ASN A 111 -1.74 -14.95 6.14
N LYS A 112 -1.89 -15.70 5.05
CA LYS A 112 -0.94 -16.77 4.69
C LYS A 112 0.35 -16.22 4.11
N ILE A 113 0.28 -15.09 3.41
CA ILE A 113 1.42 -14.54 2.66
C ILE A 113 2.24 -13.62 3.55
N PHE A 114 1.59 -12.77 4.29
CA PHE A 114 2.23 -11.81 5.18
C PHE A 114 2.23 -12.33 6.62
#